data_482a755d4cfd5e8be89337cf7984af0c
#
_entry.id   482a755d4cfd5e8be89337cf7984af0c
#
_cell.length_a   1.000
_cell.length_b   1.000
_cell.length_c   1.000
_cell.angle_alpha   90.00
_cell.angle_beta   90.00
_cell.angle_gamma   90.00
#
_symmetry.space_group_name_H-M   'P 1'
#
loop_
_entity.id
_entity.type
_entity.pdbx_description
1 polymer ?
#
loop_
_entity_poly.entity_id
_entity_poly.type
_entity_poly.pdbx_seq_one_letter_code
_entity_poly.pdbx_strand_id
1 'polypeptide(L)'
;MITKPKGCYDVTGEVAKKYQRICEVVSAYAKIYNYKYIRTPLFESTELFKRGVGDTTDIVQKETYDFTDRGGRDFTLRPEGTAGVVRNFIEDKLYGNQSSVVKEFYIGTMYRYERPGLGRNREFTQFGVECLGSDDEMMDAEVISFSYNILKELGLDVTVKINNLGSVEDRENYKKALVEYLTPHINDLCEDCQNRIKTNPLRILDCKVDDQSEILKNAPSILDYHSKESNDRFNKILTYLDYLDIDYEVDNTLVRGLDYYDYMVYELKLNDSLALGGGGRYNHLVKNLGGPEVPAVGFACGIERIINEMNDESFNNIDVYVMCVNDEEKIKANIITQDLRLNNIICETNVMGKSLKAQFKEADNMNAKNLIILNSEDLSKGLITVKDNATKEEVKVPEDEIIDYILGVI
;
A
#
# COMPACT_ATOMS: atom_id res chain seq x y z
N MET A 1 28.87 -8.99 -15.21
CA MET A 1 28.26 -8.12 -14.16
C MET A 1 27.03 -8.85 -13.62
N ILE A 2 26.88 -8.95 -12.30
CA ILE A 2 25.68 -9.53 -11.68
C ILE A 2 24.59 -8.45 -11.67
N THR A 3 23.39 -8.78 -12.12
CA THR A 3 22.23 -7.89 -12.20
C THR A 3 21.10 -8.43 -11.34
N LYS A 4 20.20 -7.55 -10.91
CA LYS A 4 19.01 -7.94 -10.15
C LYS A 4 18.07 -8.83 -10.98
N PRO A 5 17.28 -9.71 -10.33
CA PRO A 5 16.30 -10.54 -11.02
C PRO A 5 15.27 -9.71 -11.79
N LYS A 6 14.75 -10.30 -12.89
CA LYS A 6 13.70 -9.65 -13.67
C LYS A 6 12.42 -9.47 -12.85
N GLY A 7 11.88 -8.26 -12.82
CA GLY A 7 10.68 -7.93 -12.04
C GLY A 7 10.95 -7.60 -10.58
N CYS A 8 12.22 -7.49 -10.18
CA CYS A 8 12.66 -6.94 -8.91
C CYS A 8 13.37 -5.60 -9.16
N TYR A 9 13.36 -4.71 -8.18
CA TYR A 9 14.00 -3.40 -8.28
C TYR A 9 14.51 -2.93 -6.93
N ASP A 10 15.49 -2.02 -6.96
CA ASP A 10 16.02 -1.40 -5.76
C ASP A 10 15.22 -0.14 -5.46
N VAL A 11 14.83 0.05 -4.21
CA VAL A 11 14.12 1.25 -3.75
C VAL A 11 15.16 2.27 -3.28
N THR A 12 15.44 3.27 -4.12
CA THR A 12 16.48 4.29 -3.86
C THR A 12 16.03 5.66 -4.38
N GLY A 13 16.72 6.73 -3.96
CA GLY A 13 16.47 8.09 -4.44
C GLY A 13 15.03 8.56 -4.18
N GLU A 14 14.40 9.20 -5.16
CA GLU A 14 13.03 9.74 -5.05
C GLU A 14 11.99 8.65 -4.77
N VAL A 15 12.16 7.47 -5.37
CA VAL A 15 11.29 6.32 -5.10
C VAL A 15 11.34 5.93 -3.62
N ALA A 16 12.52 5.93 -2.99
CA ALA A 16 12.67 5.61 -1.57
C ALA A 16 11.94 6.62 -0.67
N LYS A 17 11.97 7.90 -1.03
CA LYS A 17 11.29 8.97 -0.27
C LYS A 17 9.78 8.84 -0.34
N LYS A 18 9.22 8.65 -1.55
CA LYS A 18 7.79 8.36 -1.73
C LYS A 18 7.38 7.12 -0.93
N TYR A 19 8.20 6.06 -0.97
CA TYR A 19 7.98 4.85 -0.21
C TYR A 19 7.93 5.11 1.31
N GLN A 20 8.90 5.86 1.84
CA GLN A 20 8.93 6.22 3.26
C GLN A 20 7.71 7.07 3.64
N ARG A 21 7.36 8.08 2.84
CA ARG A 21 6.16 8.91 3.05
C ARG A 21 4.88 8.06 3.13
N ILE A 22 4.71 7.10 2.24
CA ILE A 22 3.57 6.17 2.28
C ILE A 22 3.56 5.38 3.60
N CYS A 23 4.71 4.81 3.99
CA CYS A 23 4.81 4.05 5.24
C CYS A 23 4.49 4.89 6.48
N GLU A 24 4.92 6.15 6.52
CA GLU A 24 4.63 7.11 7.59
C GLU A 24 3.12 7.41 7.67
N VAL A 25 2.50 7.75 6.55
CA VAL A 25 1.05 8.02 6.48
C VAL A 25 0.25 6.81 6.90
N VAL A 26 0.55 5.62 6.35
CA VAL A 26 -0.13 4.37 6.73
C VAL A 26 -0.01 4.10 8.23
N SER A 27 1.19 4.26 8.80
CA SER A 27 1.43 4.03 10.22
C SER A 27 0.69 5.04 11.12
N ALA A 28 0.62 6.30 10.69
CA ALA A 28 -0.11 7.34 11.40
C ALA A 28 -1.63 7.05 11.40
N TYR A 29 -2.19 6.72 10.25
CA TYR A 29 -3.60 6.36 10.14
C TYR A 29 -3.93 5.07 10.91
N ALA A 30 -3.08 4.04 10.84
CA ALA A 30 -3.25 2.82 11.62
C ALA A 30 -3.34 3.10 13.12
N LYS A 31 -2.51 4.00 13.63
CA LYS A 31 -2.56 4.45 15.03
C LYS A 31 -3.87 5.17 15.36
N ILE A 32 -4.34 6.09 14.49
CA ILE A 32 -5.58 6.86 14.68
C ILE A 32 -6.79 5.93 14.69
N TYR A 33 -6.84 4.96 13.77
CA TYR A 33 -7.92 3.98 13.66
C TYR A 33 -7.78 2.79 14.62
N ASN A 34 -6.73 2.79 15.47
CA ASN A 34 -6.45 1.75 16.47
C ASN A 34 -6.19 0.36 15.89
N TYR A 35 -5.57 0.26 14.70
CA TYR A 35 -5.05 -0.98 14.15
C TYR A 35 -3.71 -1.34 14.80
N LYS A 36 -3.47 -2.63 15.02
CA LYS A 36 -2.21 -3.15 15.58
C LYS A 36 -1.32 -3.65 14.44
N TYR A 37 -0.02 -3.40 14.56
CA TYR A 37 0.92 -3.88 13.56
C TYR A 37 1.11 -5.39 13.66
N ILE A 38 1.00 -6.06 12.51
CA ILE A 38 1.35 -7.47 12.36
C ILE A 38 2.38 -7.65 11.25
N ARG A 39 3.33 -8.56 11.45
CA ARG A 39 4.24 -9.04 10.43
C ARG A 39 4.20 -10.56 10.35
N THR A 40 3.59 -11.09 9.33
CA THR A 40 3.58 -12.52 9.04
C THR A 40 4.89 -12.96 8.36
N PRO A 41 5.25 -14.25 8.36
CA PRO A 41 6.40 -14.79 7.63
C PRO A 41 6.35 -14.45 6.13
N LEU A 42 7.53 -14.36 5.50
CA LEU A 42 7.63 -14.15 4.04
C LEU A 42 7.25 -15.41 3.25
N PHE A 43 7.36 -16.58 3.84
CA PHE A 43 6.93 -17.84 3.26
C PHE A 43 6.09 -18.63 4.27
N GLU A 44 5.10 -19.29 3.77
CA GLU A 44 4.13 -20.09 4.53
C GLU A 44 3.99 -21.46 3.87
N SER A 45 3.30 -22.41 4.52
CA SER A 45 2.92 -23.66 3.88
C SER A 45 2.14 -23.39 2.58
N THR A 46 2.47 -24.08 1.50
CA THR A 46 1.76 -23.95 0.22
C THR A 46 0.25 -24.21 0.36
N GLU A 47 -0.13 -25.08 1.29
CA GLU A 47 -1.51 -25.40 1.60
C GLU A 47 -2.31 -24.18 2.09
N LEU A 48 -1.67 -23.23 2.79
CA LEU A 48 -2.31 -22.00 3.25
C LEU A 48 -2.90 -21.21 2.08
N PHE A 49 -2.13 -21.03 1.03
CA PHE A 49 -2.56 -20.23 -0.12
C PHE A 49 -3.52 -21.00 -1.03
N LYS A 50 -3.35 -22.31 -1.19
CA LYS A 50 -4.31 -23.14 -1.92
C LYS A 50 -5.71 -23.08 -1.31
N ARG A 51 -5.81 -23.24 0.01
CA ARG A 51 -7.09 -23.18 0.71
C ARG A 51 -7.62 -21.77 0.92
N GLY A 52 -6.73 -20.81 1.15
CA GLY A 52 -7.10 -19.44 1.48
C GLY A 52 -7.44 -18.61 0.25
N VAL A 53 -6.61 -18.63 -0.79
CA VAL A 53 -6.78 -17.80 -1.99
C VAL A 53 -7.72 -18.43 -3.01
N GLY A 54 -7.73 -19.76 -3.08
CA GLY A 54 -8.57 -20.56 -3.98
C GLY A 54 -7.74 -21.22 -5.09
N ASP A 55 -7.91 -22.52 -5.24
CA ASP A 55 -7.20 -23.36 -6.23
C ASP A 55 -7.47 -22.95 -7.69
N THR A 56 -8.58 -22.25 -7.96
CA THR A 56 -9.00 -21.84 -9.30
C THR A 56 -8.46 -20.46 -9.70
N THR A 57 -7.81 -19.74 -8.79
CA THR A 57 -7.28 -18.41 -9.07
C THR A 57 -6.00 -18.45 -9.89
N ASP A 58 -5.79 -17.48 -10.76
CA ASP A 58 -4.55 -17.35 -11.53
C ASP A 58 -3.32 -17.23 -10.61
N ILE A 59 -3.49 -16.58 -9.45
CA ILE A 59 -2.43 -16.43 -8.44
C ILE A 59 -1.91 -17.80 -8.01
N VAL A 60 -2.78 -18.72 -7.59
CA VAL A 60 -2.39 -20.04 -7.08
C VAL A 60 -1.92 -20.96 -8.23
N GLN A 61 -2.55 -20.88 -9.40
CA GLN A 61 -2.24 -21.76 -10.51
C GLN A 61 -0.96 -21.39 -11.26
N LYS A 62 -0.62 -20.09 -11.36
CA LYS A 62 0.41 -19.61 -12.31
C LYS A 62 1.42 -18.63 -11.71
N GLU A 63 1.10 -18.00 -10.55
CA GLU A 63 1.84 -16.83 -10.10
C GLU A 63 2.55 -17.02 -8.76
N THR A 64 2.47 -18.19 -8.13
CA THR A 64 3.20 -18.48 -6.89
C THR A 64 4.68 -18.79 -7.15
N TYR A 65 5.50 -18.51 -6.13
CA TYR A 65 6.88 -18.96 -6.02
C TYR A 65 6.93 -20.07 -4.96
N ASP A 66 6.92 -21.31 -5.42
CA ASP A 66 6.90 -22.49 -4.56
C ASP A 66 8.30 -23.10 -4.47
N PHE A 67 8.63 -23.65 -3.30
CA PHE A 67 9.88 -24.37 -3.07
C PHE A 67 9.70 -25.43 -2.00
N THR A 68 10.53 -26.47 -2.08
CA THR A 68 10.56 -27.52 -1.07
C THR A 68 11.80 -27.35 -0.20
N ASP A 69 11.64 -27.37 1.13
CA ASP A 69 12.75 -27.28 2.05
C ASP A 69 13.57 -28.60 2.13
N ARG A 70 14.70 -28.59 2.86
CA ARG A 70 15.52 -29.78 3.04
C ARG A 70 14.81 -30.90 3.80
N GLY A 71 13.73 -30.62 4.48
CA GLY A 71 12.88 -31.58 5.19
C GLY A 71 11.76 -32.17 4.33
N GLY A 72 11.68 -31.81 3.06
CA GLY A 72 10.65 -32.27 2.13
C GLY A 72 9.29 -31.58 2.31
N ARG A 73 9.24 -30.39 2.93
CA ARG A 73 7.99 -29.62 3.13
C ARG A 73 7.87 -28.55 2.07
N ASP A 74 6.66 -28.39 1.53
CA ASP A 74 6.37 -27.41 0.49
C ASP A 74 5.95 -26.07 1.08
N PHE A 75 6.62 -25.02 0.64
CA PHE A 75 6.41 -23.63 1.02
C PHE A 75 6.19 -22.75 -0.21
N THR A 76 5.50 -21.65 0.02
CA THR A 76 5.22 -20.61 -0.98
C THR A 76 5.64 -19.27 -0.43
N LEU A 77 6.36 -18.44 -1.22
CA LEU A 77 6.54 -17.03 -0.91
C LEU A 77 5.16 -16.35 -0.98
N ARG A 78 4.80 -15.61 0.07
CA ARG A 78 3.44 -15.04 0.20
C ARG A 78 3.08 -14.14 -0.98
N PRO A 79 1.98 -14.45 -1.70
CA PRO A 79 1.52 -13.64 -2.82
C PRO A 79 0.60 -12.48 -2.38
N GLU A 80 0.15 -12.49 -1.11
CA GLU A 80 -0.73 -11.50 -0.48
C GLU A 80 -0.62 -11.61 1.06
N GLY A 81 -1.23 -10.68 1.80
CA GLY A 81 -1.10 -10.61 3.26
C GLY A 81 -2.19 -11.29 4.06
N THR A 82 -3.42 -11.31 3.55
CA THR A 82 -4.65 -11.71 4.28
C THR A 82 -4.59 -13.12 4.83
N ALA A 83 -4.19 -14.10 4.00
CA ALA A 83 -4.13 -15.51 4.42
C ALA A 83 -3.16 -15.71 5.60
N GLY A 84 -2.02 -15.01 5.60
CA GLY A 84 -1.06 -15.05 6.71
C GLY A 84 -1.62 -14.47 8.00
N VAL A 85 -2.37 -13.35 7.92
CA VAL A 85 -3.05 -12.73 9.07
C VAL A 85 -4.13 -13.66 9.62
N VAL A 86 -4.96 -14.23 8.75
CA VAL A 86 -6.01 -15.19 9.16
C VAL A 86 -5.41 -16.45 9.80
N ARG A 87 -4.28 -16.98 9.25
CA ARG A 87 -3.57 -18.09 9.86
C ARG A 87 -3.09 -17.76 11.28
N ASN A 88 -2.50 -16.57 11.49
CA ASN A 88 -2.10 -16.10 12.82
C ASN A 88 -3.29 -16.00 13.77
N PHE A 89 -4.41 -15.39 13.32
CA PHE A 89 -5.64 -15.30 14.10
C PHE A 89 -6.14 -16.65 14.59
N ILE A 90 -6.05 -17.69 13.75
CA ILE A 90 -6.46 -19.06 14.10
C ILE A 90 -5.46 -19.72 15.05
N GLU A 91 -4.17 -19.66 14.73
CA GLU A 91 -3.08 -20.32 15.47
C GLU A 91 -2.99 -19.80 16.90
N ASP A 92 -3.03 -18.47 17.08
CA ASP A 92 -2.99 -17.83 18.39
C ASP A 92 -4.37 -17.76 19.08
N LYS A 93 -5.41 -18.33 18.46
CA LYS A 93 -6.79 -18.40 18.99
C LYS A 93 -7.34 -17.03 19.39
N LEU A 94 -7.06 -15.99 18.59
CA LEU A 94 -7.48 -14.61 18.88
C LEU A 94 -9.02 -14.48 18.90
N TYR A 95 -9.73 -15.40 18.30
CA TYR A 95 -11.19 -15.52 18.37
C TYR A 95 -11.72 -15.87 19.78
N GLY A 96 -10.86 -16.26 20.71
CA GLY A 96 -11.27 -16.59 22.09
C GLY A 96 -11.80 -15.40 22.89
N ASN A 97 -11.51 -14.17 22.47
CA ASN A 97 -12.06 -12.96 23.07
C ASN A 97 -13.22 -12.42 22.20
N GLN A 98 -14.41 -12.98 22.41
CA GLN A 98 -15.62 -12.63 21.64
C GLN A 98 -16.12 -11.18 21.86
N SER A 99 -15.51 -10.42 22.77
CA SER A 99 -15.94 -9.06 23.10
C SER A 99 -15.24 -7.96 22.30
N SER A 100 -14.28 -8.29 21.42
CA SER A 100 -13.52 -7.31 20.66
C SER A 100 -13.21 -7.78 19.25
N VAL A 101 -13.31 -6.85 18.31
CA VAL A 101 -12.83 -7.04 16.92
C VAL A 101 -11.31 -7.01 16.94
N VAL A 102 -10.67 -7.96 16.27
CA VAL A 102 -9.24 -7.93 16.00
C VAL A 102 -9.01 -7.05 14.76
N LYS A 103 -8.24 -5.97 14.95
CA LYS A 103 -7.91 -4.98 13.91
C LYS A 103 -6.40 -4.96 13.73
N GLU A 104 -5.93 -5.47 12.61
CA GLU A 104 -4.50 -5.56 12.31
C GLU A 104 -4.15 -4.87 11.01
N PHE A 105 -2.96 -4.26 10.94
CA PHE A 105 -2.39 -3.71 9.71
C PHE A 105 -1.00 -4.25 9.47
N TYR A 106 -0.65 -4.32 8.19
CA TYR A 106 0.68 -4.73 7.77
C TYR A 106 1.22 -3.80 6.67
N ILE A 107 2.55 -3.72 6.60
CA ILE A 107 3.32 -3.22 5.46
C ILE A 107 4.35 -4.30 5.18
N GLY A 108 4.34 -4.88 3.98
CA GLY A 108 5.23 -6.00 3.72
C GLY A 108 5.36 -6.39 2.26
N THR A 109 6.47 -7.05 1.96
CA THR A 109 6.81 -7.54 0.63
C THR A 109 5.99 -8.77 0.28
N MET A 110 5.50 -8.81 -0.97
CA MET A 110 4.75 -9.91 -1.57
C MET A 110 5.44 -10.36 -2.86
N TYR A 111 5.15 -11.58 -3.32
CA TYR A 111 5.81 -12.20 -4.45
C TYR A 111 4.80 -12.83 -5.41
N ARG A 112 4.82 -12.41 -6.69
CA ARG A 112 3.99 -13.02 -7.74
C ARG A 112 4.79 -13.20 -9.02
N TYR A 113 4.73 -14.36 -9.62
CA TYR A 113 5.38 -14.66 -10.90
C TYR A 113 4.58 -14.05 -12.07
N GLU A 114 4.34 -12.75 -12.00
CA GLU A 114 3.66 -12.01 -13.06
C GLU A 114 4.59 -11.59 -14.19
N ARG A 115 4.00 -11.27 -15.35
CA ARG A 115 4.72 -10.56 -16.40
C ARG A 115 4.97 -9.12 -15.94
N PRO A 116 6.23 -8.69 -15.77
CA PRO A 116 6.53 -7.35 -15.30
C PRO A 116 5.98 -6.27 -16.24
N GLY A 117 5.41 -5.20 -15.65
CA GLY A 117 4.84 -4.06 -16.34
C GLY A 117 4.65 -2.89 -15.38
N LEU A 118 4.00 -1.82 -15.84
CA LEU A 118 3.75 -0.65 -15.00
C LEU A 118 2.90 -1.06 -13.78
N GLY A 119 3.42 -0.82 -12.57
CA GLY A 119 2.75 -1.19 -11.32
C GLY A 119 2.60 -2.71 -11.09
N ARG A 120 3.33 -3.55 -11.85
CA ARG A 120 3.36 -5.01 -11.69
C ARG A 120 4.79 -5.50 -11.62
N ASN A 121 5.19 -5.92 -10.45
CA ASN A 121 6.50 -6.46 -10.15
C ASN A 121 6.37 -7.88 -9.62
N ARG A 122 7.44 -8.65 -9.70
CA ARG A 122 7.52 -10.01 -9.11
C ARG A 122 7.77 -9.97 -7.61
N GLU A 123 8.45 -8.95 -7.17
CA GLU A 123 8.60 -8.55 -5.77
C GLU A 123 8.01 -7.15 -5.65
N PHE A 124 7.02 -6.98 -4.77
CA PHE A 124 6.31 -5.72 -4.58
C PHE A 124 5.87 -5.60 -3.11
N THR A 125 5.56 -4.39 -2.70
CA THR A 125 5.11 -4.13 -1.33
C THR A 125 3.63 -3.82 -1.28
N GLN A 126 2.94 -4.44 -0.34
CA GLN A 126 1.57 -4.07 0.01
C GLN A 126 1.50 -3.52 1.43
N PHE A 127 0.61 -2.56 1.63
CA PHE A 127 0.01 -2.33 2.93
C PHE A 127 -1.46 -2.71 2.92
N GLY A 128 -1.96 -3.13 4.05
CA GLY A 128 -3.36 -3.50 4.19
C GLY A 128 -3.81 -3.57 5.63
N VAL A 129 -5.11 -3.70 5.83
CA VAL A 129 -5.72 -3.97 7.14
C VAL A 129 -6.67 -5.15 7.04
N GLU A 130 -6.78 -5.87 8.15
CA GLU A 130 -7.70 -6.99 8.33
C GLU A 130 -8.46 -6.79 9.64
N CYS A 131 -9.79 -6.86 9.55
CA CYS A 131 -10.72 -6.76 10.68
C CYS A 131 -11.46 -8.08 10.82
N LEU A 132 -11.26 -8.78 11.93
CA LEU A 132 -11.85 -10.08 12.18
C LEU A 132 -12.76 -10.03 13.42
N GLY A 133 -14.00 -10.49 13.29
CA GLY A 133 -14.95 -10.57 14.40
C GLY A 133 -16.12 -9.60 14.35
N SER A 134 -16.26 -8.76 13.33
CA SER A 134 -17.40 -7.87 13.15
C SER A 134 -18.17 -8.17 11.86
N ASP A 135 -19.48 -8.38 11.97
CA ASP A 135 -20.37 -8.50 10.83
C ASP A 135 -21.20 -7.22 10.57
N ASP A 136 -20.94 -6.16 11.32
CA ASP A 136 -21.61 -4.87 11.16
C ASP A 136 -21.09 -4.13 9.93
N GLU A 137 -22.00 -3.55 9.13
CA GLU A 137 -21.69 -2.81 7.89
C GLU A 137 -20.90 -1.53 8.15
N MET A 138 -20.91 -1.01 9.38
CA MET A 138 -20.06 0.11 9.77
C MET A 138 -18.58 -0.26 9.70
N MET A 139 -18.24 -1.56 9.91
CA MET A 139 -16.86 -2.02 9.77
C MET A 139 -16.40 -2.03 8.30
N ASP A 140 -17.31 -2.37 7.37
CA ASP A 140 -17.06 -2.26 5.94
C ASP A 140 -16.75 -0.81 5.55
N ALA A 141 -17.57 0.12 6.02
CA ALA A 141 -17.38 1.56 5.77
C ALA A 141 -16.09 2.08 6.42
N GLU A 142 -15.70 1.62 7.62
CA GLU A 142 -14.44 1.99 8.25
C GLU A 142 -13.24 1.54 7.42
N VAL A 143 -13.22 0.31 6.90
CA VAL A 143 -12.13 -0.22 6.08
C VAL A 143 -12.00 0.56 4.76
N ILE A 144 -13.13 0.89 4.12
CA ILE A 144 -13.15 1.74 2.92
C ILE A 144 -12.61 3.14 3.26
N SER A 145 -13.13 3.77 4.32
CA SER A 145 -12.72 5.10 4.77
C SER A 145 -11.22 5.17 5.08
N PHE A 146 -10.68 4.16 5.77
CA PHE A 146 -9.26 4.07 6.08
C PHE A 146 -8.40 4.11 4.80
N SER A 147 -8.73 3.26 3.83
CA SER A 147 -7.98 3.16 2.59
C SER A 147 -8.13 4.41 1.70
N TYR A 148 -9.33 4.98 1.63
CA TYR A 148 -9.65 6.21 0.89
C TYR A 148 -8.88 7.40 1.46
N ASN A 149 -8.95 7.61 2.78
CA ASN A 149 -8.32 8.76 3.43
C ASN A 149 -6.79 8.74 3.34
N ILE A 150 -6.15 7.56 3.38
CA ILE A 150 -4.71 7.44 3.16
C ILE A 150 -4.33 7.92 1.76
N LEU A 151 -5.08 7.53 0.72
CA LEU A 151 -4.77 7.95 -0.65
C LEU A 151 -5.02 9.45 -0.85
N LYS A 152 -6.07 10.00 -0.25
CA LYS A 152 -6.32 11.45 -0.23
C LYS A 152 -5.20 12.22 0.47
N GLU A 153 -4.71 11.74 1.63
CA GLU A 153 -3.55 12.33 2.35
C GLU A 153 -2.26 12.30 1.52
N LEU A 154 -2.11 11.28 0.65
CA LEU A 154 -1.00 11.19 -0.30
C LEU A 154 -1.21 12.04 -1.57
N GLY A 155 -2.27 12.85 -1.63
CA GLY A 155 -2.58 13.74 -2.75
C GLY A 155 -3.20 13.05 -3.96
N LEU A 156 -3.78 11.86 -3.78
CA LEU A 156 -4.41 11.08 -4.85
C LEU A 156 -5.93 11.20 -4.78
N ASP A 157 -6.54 11.73 -5.82
CA ASP A 157 -7.99 11.90 -5.92
C ASP A 157 -8.64 10.63 -6.49
N VAL A 158 -8.98 9.69 -5.60
CA VAL A 158 -9.50 8.38 -5.97
C VAL A 158 -11.01 8.30 -5.83
N THR A 159 -11.61 7.46 -6.66
CA THR A 159 -13.02 7.03 -6.55
C THR A 159 -13.07 5.59 -6.07
N VAL A 160 -14.00 5.28 -5.17
CA VAL A 160 -14.29 3.92 -4.73
C VAL A 160 -15.25 3.27 -5.73
N LYS A 161 -14.76 2.32 -6.54
CA LYS A 161 -15.65 1.42 -7.30
C LYS A 161 -16.10 0.31 -6.36
N ILE A 162 -17.39 0.16 -6.15
CA ILE A 162 -17.95 -0.78 -5.16
C ILE A 162 -19.01 -1.68 -5.78
N ASN A 163 -19.02 -2.94 -5.36
CA ASN A 163 -20.05 -3.91 -5.75
C ASN A 163 -20.45 -4.76 -4.54
N ASN A 164 -21.55 -5.45 -4.68
CA ASN A 164 -21.99 -6.48 -3.76
C ASN A 164 -22.05 -7.83 -4.48
N LEU A 165 -21.31 -8.83 -3.99
CA LEU A 165 -21.35 -10.19 -4.51
C LEU A 165 -22.51 -11.01 -3.91
N GLY A 166 -23.16 -10.46 -2.88
CA GLY A 166 -24.25 -11.12 -2.16
C GLY A 166 -23.81 -12.28 -1.27
N SER A 167 -24.77 -12.96 -0.71
CA SER A 167 -24.59 -14.21 0.04
C SER A 167 -24.08 -15.34 -0.87
N VAL A 168 -23.72 -16.47 -0.29
CA VAL A 168 -23.38 -17.69 -1.07
C VAL A 168 -24.56 -18.11 -1.97
N GLU A 169 -25.81 -18.04 -1.47
CA GLU A 169 -27.00 -18.38 -2.23
C GLU A 169 -27.26 -17.40 -3.38
N ASP A 170 -27.13 -16.10 -3.13
CA ASP A 170 -27.28 -15.07 -4.17
C ASP A 170 -26.27 -15.30 -5.30
N ARG A 171 -25.01 -15.57 -4.96
CA ARG A 171 -23.94 -15.86 -5.94
C ARG A 171 -24.22 -17.13 -6.75
N GLU A 172 -24.68 -18.20 -6.12
CA GLU A 172 -24.98 -19.43 -6.84
C GLU A 172 -26.16 -19.24 -7.79
N ASN A 173 -27.18 -18.47 -7.43
CA ASN A 173 -28.28 -18.11 -8.30
C ASN A 173 -27.80 -17.25 -9.48
N TYR A 174 -26.98 -16.25 -9.21
CA TYR A 174 -26.40 -15.43 -10.27
C TYR A 174 -25.49 -16.22 -11.21
N LYS A 175 -24.61 -17.09 -10.69
CA LYS A 175 -23.77 -17.96 -11.52
C LYS A 175 -24.56 -18.79 -12.51
N LYS A 176 -25.70 -19.36 -12.07
CA LYS A 176 -26.58 -20.13 -12.96
C LYS A 176 -27.11 -19.26 -14.09
N ALA A 177 -27.63 -18.09 -13.78
CA ALA A 177 -28.14 -17.14 -14.77
C ALA A 177 -27.05 -16.65 -15.73
N LEU A 178 -25.86 -16.34 -15.21
CA LEU A 178 -24.72 -15.91 -16.02
C LEU A 178 -24.27 -17.03 -16.99
N VAL A 179 -24.19 -18.28 -16.52
CA VAL A 179 -23.83 -19.43 -17.37
C VAL A 179 -24.91 -19.68 -18.42
N GLU A 180 -26.19 -19.60 -18.07
CA GLU A 180 -27.32 -19.74 -19.01
C GLU A 180 -27.25 -18.65 -20.09
N TYR A 181 -26.98 -17.41 -19.72
CA TYR A 181 -26.82 -16.28 -20.63
C TYR A 181 -25.60 -16.46 -21.55
N LEU A 182 -24.43 -16.84 -21.02
CA LEU A 182 -23.17 -16.91 -21.78
C LEU A 182 -23.07 -18.18 -22.65
N THR A 183 -23.77 -19.27 -22.34
CA THR A 183 -23.67 -20.56 -23.07
C THR A 183 -23.93 -20.42 -24.57
N PRO A 184 -24.93 -19.67 -25.06
CA PRO A 184 -25.15 -19.46 -26.49
C PRO A 184 -24.06 -18.69 -27.19
N HIS A 185 -23.29 -17.90 -26.42
CA HIS A 185 -22.22 -17.00 -26.91
C HIS A 185 -20.80 -17.55 -26.70
N ILE A 186 -20.67 -18.80 -26.24
CA ILE A 186 -19.36 -19.36 -25.80
C ILE A 186 -18.28 -19.28 -26.87
N ASN A 187 -18.65 -19.45 -28.14
CA ASN A 187 -17.71 -19.42 -29.26
C ASN A 187 -17.24 -17.99 -29.63
N ASP A 188 -17.92 -16.97 -29.14
CA ASP A 188 -17.59 -15.57 -29.37
C ASP A 188 -16.69 -14.99 -28.26
N LEU A 189 -16.44 -15.77 -27.21
CA LEU A 189 -15.59 -15.41 -26.07
C LEU A 189 -14.16 -15.92 -26.27
N CYS A 190 -13.19 -15.27 -25.64
CA CYS A 190 -11.80 -15.71 -25.65
C CYS A 190 -11.63 -17.08 -24.99
N GLU A 191 -10.52 -17.77 -25.28
CA GLU A 191 -10.23 -19.13 -24.80
C GLU A 191 -10.28 -19.22 -23.26
N ASP A 192 -9.74 -18.21 -22.55
CA ASP A 192 -9.80 -18.17 -21.09
C ASP A 192 -11.25 -18.10 -20.58
N CYS A 193 -12.12 -17.28 -21.20
CA CYS A 193 -13.52 -17.16 -20.84
C CYS A 193 -14.31 -18.44 -21.13
N GLN A 194 -14.01 -19.14 -22.24
CA GLN A 194 -14.59 -20.45 -22.54
C GLN A 194 -14.26 -21.51 -21.48
N ASN A 195 -13.09 -21.42 -20.85
CA ASN A 195 -12.70 -22.28 -19.75
C ASN A 195 -13.33 -21.84 -18.43
N ARG A 196 -13.38 -20.52 -18.17
CA ARG A 196 -13.93 -19.94 -16.94
C ARG A 196 -15.41 -20.20 -16.78
N ILE A 197 -16.18 -20.30 -17.85
CA ILE A 197 -17.63 -20.62 -17.79
C ILE A 197 -17.90 -21.92 -17.02
N LYS A 198 -16.94 -22.86 -17.04
CA LYS A 198 -17.05 -24.18 -16.37
C LYS A 198 -16.44 -24.19 -14.98
N THR A 199 -15.45 -23.35 -14.73
CA THR A 199 -14.66 -23.36 -13.48
C THR A 199 -15.05 -22.25 -12.52
N ASN A 200 -15.06 -21.00 -13.00
CA ASN A 200 -15.43 -19.82 -12.23
C ASN A 200 -16.07 -18.74 -13.12
N PRO A 201 -17.38 -18.82 -13.39
CA PRO A 201 -18.07 -17.91 -14.33
C PRO A 201 -17.94 -16.42 -13.96
N LEU A 202 -17.88 -16.09 -12.68
CA LEU A 202 -17.73 -14.69 -12.23
C LEU A 202 -16.45 -14.02 -12.76
N ARG A 203 -15.38 -14.80 -12.96
CA ARG A 203 -14.11 -14.30 -13.50
C ARG A 203 -14.18 -13.86 -14.97
N ILE A 204 -15.28 -14.16 -15.66
CA ILE A 204 -15.51 -13.69 -17.01
C ILE A 204 -15.76 -12.18 -17.03
N LEU A 205 -16.40 -11.65 -15.99
CA LEU A 205 -16.68 -10.21 -15.85
C LEU A 205 -15.41 -9.37 -15.71
N ASP A 206 -14.28 -9.96 -15.24
CA ASP A 206 -12.95 -9.32 -15.13
C ASP A 206 -12.03 -9.70 -16.32
N CYS A 207 -12.57 -10.11 -17.46
CA CYS A 207 -11.79 -10.48 -18.61
C CYS A 207 -11.32 -9.24 -19.36
N LYS A 208 -9.99 -9.07 -19.50
CA LYS A 208 -9.39 -7.94 -20.21
C LYS A 208 -9.47 -8.03 -21.74
N VAL A 209 -9.85 -9.18 -22.26
CA VAL A 209 -10.00 -9.40 -23.71
C VAL A 209 -11.44 -9.15 -24.14
N ASP A 210 -12.40 -9.62 -23.33
CA ASP A 210 -13.82 -9.59 -23.67
C ASP A 210 -14.58 -8.44 -22.96
N ASP A 211 -13.93 -7.63 -22.09
CA ASP A 211 -14.53 -6.57 -21.27
C ASP A 211 -15.34 -5.54 -22.06
N GLN A 212 -14.91 -5.25 -23.32
CA GLN A 212 -15.60 -4.33 -24.21
C GLN A 212 -16.65 -5.00 -25.12
N SER A 213 -16.82 -6.32 -25.02
CA SER A 213 -17.80 -7.03 -25.84
C SER A 213 -19.23 -6.66 -25.46
N GLU A 214 -20.11 -6.56 -26.46
CA GLU A 214 -21.53 -6.35 -26.23
C GLU A 214 -22.15 -7.51 -25.42
N ILE A 215 -21.55 -8.68 -25.46
CA ILE A 215 -21.99 -9.85 -24.68
C ILE A 215 -21.83 -9.55 -23.18
N LEU A 216 -20.68 -9.07 -22.73
CA LEU A 216 -20.46 -8.79 -21.32
C LEU A 216 -21.20 -7.53 -20.86
N LYS A 217 -21.31 -6.50 -21.70
CA LYS A 217 -22.09 -5.29 -21.40
C LYS A 217 -23.57 -5.56 -21.16
N ASN A 218 -24.13 -6.56 -21.83
CA ASN A 218 -25.53 -6.96 -21.70
C ASN A 218 -25.74 -8.18 -20.78
N ALA A 219 -24.69 -8.61 -20.07
CA ALA A 219 -24.82 -9.69 -19.09
C ALA A 219 -25.77 -9.30 -17.95
N PRO A 220 -26.49 -10.25 -17.36
CA PRO A 220 -27.37 -9.96 -16.22
C PRO A 220 -26.54 -9.35 -15.06
N SER A 221 -27.12 -8.40 -14.34
CA SER A 221 -26.48 -7.80 -13.17
C SER A 221 -26.58 -8.72 -11.96
N ILE A 222 -25.51 -8.86 -11.20
CA ILE A 222 -25.51 -9.62 -9.95
C ILE A 222 -26.51 -9.04 -8.93
N LEU A 223 -26.72 -7.72 -8.95
CA LEU A 223 -27.61 -7.01 -8.05
C LEU A 223 -29.09 -7.44 -8.20
N ASP A 224 -29.49 -7.94 -9.39
CA ASP A 224 -30.84 -8.42 -9.65
C ASP A 224 -31.13 -9.79 -8.99
N TYR A 225 -30.10 -10.46 -8.49
CA TYR A 225 -30.19 -11.79 -7.85
C TYR A 225 -30.00 -11.74 -6.34
N HIS A 226 -29.88 -10.56 -5.77
CA HIS A 226 -29.72 -10.39 -4.34
C HIS A 226 -31.00 -10.63 -3.58
N SER A 227 -30.88 -11.32 -2.47
CA SER A 227 -31.90 -11.36 -1.43
C SER A 227 -32.17 -9.96 -0.88
N LYS A 228 -33.32 -9.77 -0.23
CA LYS A 228 -33.61 -8.52 0.46
C LYS A 228 -32.55 -8.18 1.51
N GLU A 229 -32.07 -9.17 2.24
CA GLU A 229 -31.02 -8.99 3.27
C GLU A 229 -29.72 -8.47 2.66
N SER A 230 -29.23 -9.06 1.55
CA SER A 230 -28.03 -8.61 0.85
C SER A 230 -28.15 -7.18 0.31
N ASN A 231 -29.36 -6.82 -0.19
CA ASN A 231 -29.63 -5.46 -0.64
C ASN A 231 -29.69 -4.46 0.52
N ASP A 232 -30.39 -4.80 1.61
CA ASP A 232 -30.50 -3.92 2.78
C ASP A 232 -29.10 -3.66 3.39
N ARG A 233 -28.25 -4.69 3.48
CA ARG A 233 -26.87 -4.62 3.94
C ARG A 233 -26.04 -3.67 3.04
N PHE A 234 -26.10 -3.86 1.74
CA PHE A 234 -25.33 -3.02 0.79
C PHE A 234 -25.77 -1.57 0.84
N ASN A 235 -27.06 -1.30 0.82
CA ASN A 235 -27.61 0.06 0.93
C ASN A 235 -27.18 0.76 2.22
N LYS A 236 -27.03 0.03 3.32
CA LYS A 236 -26.56 0.57 4.59
C LYS A 236 -25.08 0.98 4.51
N ILE A 237 -24.23 0.18 3.83
CA ILE A 237 -22.83 0.55 3.55
C ILE A 237 -22.79 1.85 2.73
N LEU A 238 -23.54 1.92 1.62
CA LEU A 238 -23.59 3.12 0.79
C LEU A 238 -24.03 4.36 1.59
N THR A 239 -25.03 4.19 2.47
CA THR A 239 -25.48 5.26 3.37
C THR A 239 -24.34 5.75 4.28
N TYR A 240 -23.51 4.84 4.83
CA TYR A 240 -22.34 5.26 5.62
C TYR A 240 -21.32 6.01 4.78
N LEU A 241 -21.07 5.58 3.53
CA LEU A 241 -20.14 6.28 2.64
C LEU A 241 -20.63 7.69 2.30
N ASP A 242 -21.93 7.87 2.06
CA ASP A 242 -22.56 9.19 1.85
C ASP A 242 -22.32 10.12 3.06
N TYR A 243 -22.54 9.62 4.29
CA TYR A 243 -22.32 10.43 5.50
C TYR A 243 -20.84 10.72 5.78
N LEU A 244 -19.93 9.90 5.26
CA LEU A 244 -18.49 10.09 5.38
C LEU A 244 -17.91 10.96 4.25
N ASP A 245 -18.72 11.44 3.32
CA ASP A 245 -18.32 12.23 2.15
C ASP A 245 -17.25 11.50 1.31
N ILE A 246 -17.47 10.20 1.08
CA ILE A 246 -16.58 9.35 0.30
C ILE A 246 -17.16 9.20 -1.11
N ASP A 247 -16.38 9.61 -2.12
CA ASP A 247 -16.75 9.46 -3.53
C ASP A 247 -16.77 7.97 -3.93
N TYR A 248 -17.92 7.47 -4.34
CA TYR A 248 -18.06 6.09 -4.81
C TYR A 248 -18.92 5.97 -6.07
N GLU A 249 -18.73 4.88 -6.77
CA GLU A 249 -19.54 4.47 -7.91
C GLU A 249 -19.85 2.97 -7.80
N VAL A 250 -21.13 2.60 -7.93
CA VAL A 250 -21.53 1.20 -7.95
C VAL A 250 -21.22 0.60 -9.32
N ASP A 251 -20.35 -0.42 -9.33
CA ASP A 251 -19.92 -1.13 -10.53
C ASP A 251 -20.34 -2.61 -10.41
N ASN A 252 -21.47 -2.96 -10.99
CA ASN A 252 -22.05 -4.30 -10.94
C ASN A 252 -21.24 -5.38 -11.68
N THR A 253 -20.20 -4.99 -12.42
CA THR A 253 -19.26 -5.91 -13.07
C THR A 253 -18.01 -6.16 -12.23
N LEU A 254 -17.78 -5.37 -11.19
CA LEU A 254 -16.61 -5.48 -10.34
C LEU A 254 -16.60 -6.82 -9.60
N VAL A 255 -15.60 -7.63 -9.90
CA VAL A 255 -15.23 -8.84 -9.15
C VAL A 255 -13.75 -8.77 -8.77
N ARG A 256 -13.33 -9.57 -7.79
CA ARG A 256 -11.95 -9.56 -7.31
C ARG A 256 -11.19 -10.81 -7.76
N GLY A 257 -9.87 -10.69 -7.85
CA GLY A 257 -8.96 -11.75 -8.26
C GLY A 257 -8.77 -12.91 -7.28
N LEU A 258 -9.49 -12.90 -6.15
CA LEU A 258 -9.39 -13.86 -5.05
C LEU A 258 -10.78 -14.43 -4.77
N ASP A 259 -10.89 -15.75 -4.60
CA ASP A 259 -12.17 -16.44 -4.54
C ASP A 259 -12.84 -16.38 -3.15
N TYR A 260 -12.16 -15.86 -2.14
CA TYR A 260 -12.67 -15.82 -0.77
C TYR A 260 -13.68 -14.70 -0.49
N TYR A 261 -13.80 -13.70 -1.38
CA TYR A 261 -14.70 -12.59 -1.14
C TYR A 261 -16.17 -12.97 -1.20
N ASP A 262 -16.94 -12.37 -0.31
CA ASP A 262 -18.40 -12.40 -0.26
C ASP A 262 -18.94 -10.99 0.05
N TYR A 263 -20.26 -10.78 -0.16
CA TYR A 263 -20.89 -9.47 0.05
C TYR A 263 -20.12 -8.32 -0.61
N MET A 264 -19.79 -7.27 0.14
CA MET A 264 -19.16 -6.07 -0.37
C MET A 264 -17.73 -6.34 -0.85
N VAL A 265 -17.44 -5.83 -2.07
CA VAL A 265 -16.10 -5.73 -2.65
C VAL A 265 -15.89 -4.34 -3.21
N TYR A 266 -14.64 -3.85 -3.20
CA TYR A 266 -14.33 -2.54 -3.74
C TYR A 266 -12.92 -2.45 -4.32
N GLU A 267 -12.72 -1.44 -5.17
CA GLU A 267 -11.43 -0.99 -5.69
C GLU A 267 -11.28 0.52 -5.55
N LEU A 268 -10.04 0.95 -5.31
CA LEU A 268 -9.68 2.36 -5.28
C LEU A 268 -9.02 2.70 -6.61
N LYS A 269 -9.69 3.49 -7.43
CA LYS A 269 -9.23 3.89 -8.76
C LYS A 269 -8.93 5.38 -8.84
N LEU A 270 -7.82 5.69 -9.47
CA LEU A 270 -7.49 7.04 -9.88
C LEU A 270 -7.92 7.18 -11.34
N ASN A 271 -9.02 7.88 -11.59
CA ASN A 271 -9.70 7.93 -12.90
C ASN A 271 -10.06 6.51 -13.38
N ASP A 272 -10.01 6.24 -14.68
CA ASP A 272 -10.23 4.91 -15.28
C ASP A 272 -8.95 4.05 -15.33
N SER A 273 -7.95 4.41 -14.55
CA SER A 273 -6.65 3.76 -14.51
C SER A 273 -6.66 2.42 -13.76
N LEU A 274 -5.50 1.82 -13.66
CA LEU A 274 -5.26 0.61 -12.85
C LEU A 274 -5.62 0.88 -11.38
N ALA A 275 -6.38 -0.03 -10.75
CA ALA A 275 -6.69 0.07 -9.34
C ALA A 275 -5.43 0.11 -8.47
N LEU A 276 -5.34 1.09 -7.56
CA LEU A 276 -4.24 1.22 -6.61
C LEU A 276 -4.30 0.18 -5.51
N GLY A 277 -5.51 -0.23 -5.15
CA GLY A 277 -5.81 -1.25 -4.17
C GLY A 277 -7.27 -1.63 -4.17
N GLY A 278 -7.67 -2.42 -3.22
CA GLY A 278 -9.04 -2.80 -3.00
C GLY A 278 -9.18 -3.93 -2.00
N GLY A 279 -10.41 -4.20 -1.62
CA GLY A 279 -10.73 -5.15 -0.58
C GLY A 279 -12.16 -5.61 -0.64
N GLY A 280 -12.62 -6.08 0.49
CA GLY A 280 -14.00 -6.56 0.66
C GLY A 280 -14.14 -7.47 1.85
N ARG A 281 -15.34 -8.01 1.98
CA ARG A 281 -15.71 -8.94 3.05
C ARG A 281 -15.37 -10.38 2.65
N TYR A 282 -14.98 -11.19 3.62
CA TYR A 282 -14.57 -12.60 3.41
C TYR A 282 -14.92 -13.46 4.64
N ASN A 283 -16.21 -13.55 4.95
CA ASN A 283 -16.73 -14.15 6.18
C ASN A 283 -16.44 -15.64 6.33
N HIS A 284 -16.12 -16.34 5.23
CA HIS A 284 -15.86 -17.78 5.26
C HIS A 284 -14.38 -18.16 5.31
N LEU A 285 -13.45 -17.21 5.13
CA LEU A 285 -12.02 -17.50 5.01
C LEU A 285 -11.45 -18.14 6.28
N VAL A 286 -11.81 -17.62 7.47
CA VAL A 286 -11.35 -18.18 8.76
C VAL A 286 -11.75 -19.65 8.89
N LYS A 287 -13.00 -19.98 8.57
CA LYS A 287 -13.52 -21.36 8.59
C LYS A 287 -12.85 -22.25 7.56
N ASN A 288 -12.63 -21.75 6.34
CA ASN A 288 -11.96 -22.48 5.26
C ASN A 288 -10.52 -22.85 5.62
N LEU A 289 -9.86 -22.02 6.43
CA LEU A 289 -8.51 -22.27 6.95
C LEU A 289 -8.48 -23.12 8.22
N GLY A 290 -9.65 -23.60 8.70
CA GLY A 290 -9.75 -24.53 9.83
C GLY A 290 -10.04 -23.86 11.17
N GLY A 291 -10.35 -22.57 11.19
CA GLY A 291 -10.83 -21.83 12.35
C GLY A 291 -12.35 -21.91 12.53
N PRO A 292 -12.90 -21.17 13.51
CA PRO A 292 -14.35 -21.02 13.66
C PRO A 292 -14.94 -20.14 12.54
N GLU A 293 -16.26 -20.08 12.47
CA GLU A 293 -16.94 -19.13 11.60
C GLU A 293 -16.85 -17.72 12.22
N VAL A 294 -16.08 -16.84 11.56
CA VAL A 294 -15.80 -15.48 12.05
C VAL A 294 -15.91 -14.53 10.85
N PRO A 295 -16.77 -13.51 10.92
CA PRO A 295 -16.88 -12.52 9.88
C PRO A 295 -15.59 -11.68 9.81
N ALA A 296 -15.20 -11.32 8.58
CA ALA A 296 -14.00 -10.55 8.35
C ALA A 296 -14.11 -9.66 7.12
N VAL A 297 -13.41 -8.51 7.17
CA VAL A 297 -13.29 -7.53 6.10
C VAL A 297 -11.89 -6.93 6.12
N GLY A 298 -11.34 -6.67 4.94
CA GLY A 298 -10.01 -6.09 4.83
C GLY A 298 -9.72 -5.55 3.44
N PHE A 299 -8.56 -4.96 3.29
CA PHE A 299 -8.06 -4.49 1.99
C PHE A 299 -6.55 -4.54 1.91
N ALA A 300 -6.03 -4.42 0.68
CA ALA A 300 -4.63 -4.19 0.41
C ALA A 300 -4.43 -3.22 -0.75
N CYS A 301 -3.40 -2.36 -0.63
CA CYS A 301 -2.91 -1.47 -1.67
C CYS A 301 -1.46 -1.80 -2.02
N GLY A 302 -1.11 -1.69 -3.32
CA GLY A 302 0.27 -1.84 -3.79
C GLY A 302 1.02 -0.52 -3.71
N ILE A 303 2.11 -0.47 -2.94
CA ILE A 303 2.91 0.75 -2.73
C ILE A 303 3.50 1.24 -4.06
N GLU A 304 3.99 0.37 -4.91
CA GLU A 304 4.59 0.73 -6.19
C GLU A 304 3.60 1.37 -7.16
N ARG A 305 2.33 0.96 -7.09
CA ARG A 305 1.25 1.60 -7.88
C ARG A 305 1.00 3.02 -7.40
N ILE A 306 0.97 3.21 -6.09
CA ILE A 306 0.79 4.53 -5.46
C ILE A 306 1.97 5.45 -5.81
N ILE A 307 3.21 4.97 -5.69
CA ILE A 307 4.43 5.74 -6.02
C ILE A 307 4.38 6.26 -7.46
N ASN A 308 3.91 5.44 -8.41
CA ASN A 308 3.84 5.83 -9.81
C ASN A 308 2.85 6.98 -10.07
N GLU A 309 1.85 7.14 -9.22
CA GLU A 309 0.81 8.17 -9.35
C GLU A 309 1.08 9.41 -8.47
N MET A 310 1.97 9.31 -7.48
CA MET A 310 2.36 10.44 -6.64
C MET A 310 3.21 11.44 -7.43
N ASN A 311 2.90 12.72 -7.27
CA ASN A 311 3.72 13.80 -7.80
C ASN A 311 5.13 13.76 -7.21
N ASP A 312 6.11 14.30 -7.97
CA ASP A 312 7.45 14.51 -7.47
C ASP A 312 7.42 15.74 -6.54
N GLU A 313 7.47 15.49 -5.25
CA GLU A 313 7.74 16.55 -4.27
C GLU A 313 9.27 16.68 -4.13
N SER A 314 9.75 17.91 -3.92
CA SER A 314 11.19 18.13 -3.66
C SER A 314 11.53 17.70 -2.23
N PHE A 315 11.68 16.40 -2.01
CA PHE A 315 12.04 15.83 -0.69
C PHE A 315 13.52 15.99 -0.31
N ASN A 316 14.34 16.68 -1.14
CA ASN A 316 15.78 16.83 -0.93
C ASN A 316 16.14 18.08 -0.14
N ASN A 317 15.33 18.48 0.81
CA ASN A 317 15.68 19.62 1.64
C ASN A 317 16.38 19.14 2.89
N ILE A 318 17.65 19.48 3.04
CA ILE A 318 18.31 19.49 4.35
C ILE A 318 18.14 20.90 4.96
N ASP A 319 18.06 20.93 6.28
CA ASP A 319 17.88 22.22 6.95
C ASP A 319 19.17 23.03 6.92
N VAL A 320 20.31 22.35 7.11
CA VAL A 320 21.60 23.00 7.22
C VAL A 320 22.71 22.23 6.49
N TYR A 321 23.56 22.93 5.76
CA TYR A 321 24.85 22.41 5.32
C TYR A 321 25.99 23.15 6.04
N VAL A 322 26.82 22.41 6.79
CA VAL A 322 27.94 22.98 7.53
C VAL A 322 29.19 22.93 6.65
N MET A 323 29.73 24.12 6.29
CA MET A 323 30.91 24.30 5.45
C MET A 323 32.12 24.65 6.27
N CYS A 324 33.29 24.17 5.89
CA CYS A 324 34.57 24.61 6.41
C CYS A 324 35.45 25.13 5.26
N VAL A 325 36.15 26.24 5.51
CA VAL A 325 37.02 26.86 4.52
C VAL A 325 38.34 26.12 4.43
N ASN A 326 38.92 25.74 5.58
CA ASN A 326 40.17 25.03 5.70
C ASN A 326 40.02 23.74 6.53
N ASP A 327 41.08 22.93 6.54
CA ASP A 327 41.09 21.66 7.31
C ASP A 327 41.07 21.89 8.83
N GLU A 328 41.51 23.04 9.31
CA GLU A 328 41.55 23.39 10.74
C GLU A 328 40.13 23.50 11.33
N GLU A 329 39.14 23.91 10.52
CA GLU A 329 37.76 24.07 10.95
C GLU A 329 36.97 22.74 10.92
N LYS A 330 37.52 21.67 10.35
CA LYS A 330 36.79 20.37 10.21
C LYS A 330 36.33 19.78 11.53
N ILE A 331 37.16 19.90 12.59
CA ILE A 331 36.78 19.41 13.93
C ILE A 331 35.54 20.16 14.42
N LYS A 332 35.53 21.49 14.26
CA LYS A 332 34.43 22.33 14.67
C LYS A 332 33.19 22.08 13.84
N ALA A 333 33.34 21.93 12.52
CA ALA A 333 32.25 21.57 11.62
C ALA A 333 31.58 20.25 12.06
N ASN A 334 32.38 19.24 12.42
CA ASN A 334 31.86 17.98 12.89
C ASN A 334 31.10 18.09 14.22
N ILE A 335 31.63 18.87 15.17
CA ILE A 335 30.95 19.11 16.47
C ILE A 335 29.58 19.76 16.23
N ILE A 336 29.57 20.91 15.52
CA ILE A 336 28.32 21.63 15.21
C ILE A 336 27.33 20.74 14.46
N THR A 337 27.79 19.94 13.48
CA THR A 337 26.93 19.01 12.75
C THR A 337 26.30 17.99 13.70
N GLN A 338 27.03 17.44 14.66
CA GLN A 338 26.47 16.50 15.63
C GLN A 338 25.50 17.19 16.59
N ASP A 339 25.80 18.39 17.06
CA ASP A 339 24.90 19.14 17.93
C ASP A 339 23.57 19.49 17.22
N LEU A 340 23.62 19.87 15.95
CA LEU A 340 22.42 20.06 15.11
C LEU A 340 21.59 18.78 15.02
N ARG A 341 22.23 17.63 14.74
CA ARG A 341 21.57 16.31 14.64
C ARG A 341 20.92 15.90 15.95
N LEU A 342 21.56 16.14 17.08
CA LEU A 342 21.00 15.88 18.42
C LEU A 342 19.77 16.74 18.70
N ASN A 343 19.60 17.87 18.04
CA ASN A 343 18.44 18.73 18.08
C ASN A 343 17.43 18.46 16.95
N ASN A 344 17.48 17.27 16.30
CA ASN A 344 16.60 16.82 15.21
C ASN A 344 16.64 17.70 13.94
N ILE A 345 17.75 18.41 13.71
CA ILE A 345 17.97 19.21 12.50
C ILE A 345 18.64 18.34 11.44
N ILE A 346 18.05 18.28 10.25
CA ILE A 346 18.62 17.52 9.12
C ILE A 346 19.80 18.30 8.56
N CYS A 347 21.02 17.78 8.75
CA CYS A 347 22.21 18.49 8.32
C CYS A 347 23.30 17.58 7.76
N GLU A 348 24.10 18.15 6.87
CA GLU A 348 25.28 17.56 6.26
C GLU A 348 26.49 18.45 6.38
N THR A 349 27.69 17.87 6.19
CA THR A 349 28.95 18.58 6.18
C THR A 349 29.92 17.99 5.15
N ASN A 350 31.03 18.71 4.90
CA ASN A 350 32.06 18.31 3.93
C ASN A 350 32.93 17.12 4.40
N VAL A 351 32.41 15.90 4.21
CA VAL A 351 33.17 14.67 4.55
C VAL A 351 34.15 14.23 3.47
N MET A 352 34.15 14.86 2.29
CA MET A 352 35.00 14.47 1.15
C MET A 352 36.20 15.40 0.94
N GLY A 353 36.40 16.37 1.81
CA GLY A 353 37.50 17.34 1.66
C GLY A 353 37.37 18.22 0.41
N LYS A 354 36.16 18.55 -0.01
CA LYS A 354 35.87 19.38 -1.19
C LYS A 354 36.28 20.85 -0.94
N SER A 355 36.70 21.56 -1.99
CA SER A 355 36.90 22.99 -1.94
C SER A 355 35.61 23.73 -1.59
N LEU A 356 35.72 24.95 -1.01
CA LEU A 356 34.53 25.74 -0.62
C LEU A 356 33.54 25.93 -1.78
N LYS A 357 34.03 26.18 -3.00
CA LYS A 357 33.17 26.29 -4.19
C LYS A 357 32.38 24.99 -4.47
N ALA A 358 32.98 23.83 -4.24
CA ALA A 358 32.32 22.53 -4.44
C ALA A 358 31.35 22.24 -3.31
N GLN A 359 31.59 22.71 -2.09
CA GLN A 359 30.67 22.63 -0.97
C GLN A 359 29.40 23.44 -1.22
N PHE A 360 29.50 24.67 -1.74
CA PHE A 360 28.32 25.45 -2.15
C PHE A 360 27.47 24.72 -3.19
N LYS A 361 28.11 24.14 -4.22
CA LYS A 361 27.38 23.36 -5.22
C LYS A 361 26.71 22.12 -4.63
N GLU A 362 27.33 21.50 -3.65
CA GLU A 362 26.76 20.32 -2.96
C GLU A 362 25.57 20.71 -2.11
N ALA A 363 25.68 21.79 -1.35
CA ALA A 363 24.58 22.35 -0.57
C ALA A 363 23.37 22.73 -1.44
N ASP A 364 23.63 23.35 -2.61
CA ASP A 364 22.57 23.65 -3.59
C ASP A 364 21.92 22.37 -4.13
N ASN A 365 22.71 21.34 -4.45
CA ASN A 365 22.18 20.04 -4.91
C ASN A 365 21.34 19.32 -3.85
N MET A 366 21.61 19.57 -2.57
CA MET A 366 20.87 19.04 -1.43
C MET A 366 19.71 19.95 -1.00
N ASN A 367 19.50 21.06 -1.72
CA ASN A 367 18.52 22.09 -1.38
C ASN A 367 18.59 22.51 0.09
N ALA A 368 19.82 22.73 0.59
CA ALA A 368 20.02 23.19 1.96
C ALA A 368 19.34 24.55 2.16
N LYS A 369 18.51 24.69 3.20
CA LYS A 369 17.85 25.95 3.53
C LYS A 369 18.85 26.97 4.04
N ASN A 370 19.72 26.55 4.96
CA ASN A 370 20.72 27.39 5.59
C ASN A 370 22.13 26.81 5.40
N LEU A 371 23.11 27.68 5.29
CA LEU A 371 24.53 27.33 5.23
C LEU A 371 25.22 27.88 6.46
N ILE A 372 25.91 27.03 7.21
CA ILE A 372 26.85 27.45 8.27
C ILE A 372 28.25 27.45 7.64
N ILE A 373 28.90 28.59 7.64
CA ILE A 373 30.20 28.78 7.02
C ILE A 373 31.24 29.05 8.12
N LEU A 374 32.10 28.07 8.33
CA LEU A 374 33.21 28.19 9.31
C LEU A 374 34.47 28.69 8.62
N ASN A 375 35.03 29.76 9.15
CA ASN A 375 36.30 30.29 8.76
C ASN A 375 37.10 30.74 10.01
N SER A 376 38.40 30.67 9.95
CA SER A 376 39.28 30.95 11.10
C SER A 376 39.17 32.39 11.62
N GLU A 377 38.86 33.36 10.74
CA GLU A 377 38.73 34.77 11.15
C GLU A 377 37.50 34.98 12.05
N ASP A 378 36.32 34.47 11.66
CA ASP A 378 35.12 34.62 12.45
C ASP A 378 35.20 33.81 13.74
N LEU A 379 35.69 32.57 13.66
CA LEU A 379 35.88 31.70 14.83
C LEU A 379 36.83 32.34 15.89
N SER A 380 37.87 33.07 15.45
CA SER A 380 38.74 33.78 16.39
C SER A 380 38.01 34.89 17.18
N LYS A 381 36.86 35.35 16.69
CA LYS A 381 36.00 36.35 17.31
C LYS A 381 34.78 35.68 18.05
N GLY A 382 34.73 34.35 18.11
CA GLY A 382 33.58 33.61 18.67
C GLY A 382 32.33 33.73 17.85
N LEU A 383 32.45 33.92 16.52
CA LEU A 383 31.34 34.13 15.59
C LEU A 383 31.30 33.02 14.53
N ILE A 384 30.10 32.74 14.03
CA ILE A 384 29.83 31.83 12.92
C ILE A 384 28.96 32.54 11.90
N THR A 385 29.31 32.44 10.63
CA THR A 385 28.49 33.00 9.56
C THR A 385 27.40 32.00 9.18
N VAL A 386 26.13 32.41 9.27
CA VAL A 386 24.97 31.72 8.76
C VAL A 386 24.43 32.43 7.53
N LYS A 387 24.17 31.70 6.46
CA LYS A 387 23.64 32.23 5.22
C LYS A 387 22.32 31.53 4.89
N ASP A 388 21.27 32.28 4.73
CA ASP A 388 20.03 31.80 4.13
C ASP A 388 20.24 31.51 2.64
N ASN A 389 19.98 30.29 2.22
CA ASN A 389 20.30 29.87 0.85
C ASN A 389 19.29 30.37 -0.20
N ALA A 390 18.10 30.79 0.19
CA ALA A 390 17.10 31.34 -0.69
C ALA A 390 17.31 32.86 -0.90
N THR A 391 17.39 33.63 0.20
CA THR A 391 17.56 35.09 0.16
C THR A 391 18.99 35.51 -0.09
N LYS A 392 19.97 34.65 0.18
CA LYS A 392 21.41 34.87 0.16
C LYS A 392 21.89 35.86 1.24
N GLU A 393 21.04 36.20 2.20
CA GLU A 393 21.40 37.02 3.35
C GLU A 393 22.37 36.28 4.29
N GLU A 394 23.33 37.00 4.84
CA GLU A 394 24.32 36.47 5.76
C GLU A 394 24.26 37.18 7.11
N VAL A 395 24.25 36.39 8.18
CA VAL A 395 24.22 36.88 9.57
C VAL A 395 25.38 36.25 10.32
N LYS A 396 26.01 37.01 11.20
CA LYS A 396 27.03 36.51 12.14
C LYS A 396 26.39 36.24 13.49
N VAL A 397 26.46 34.99 13.91
CA VAL A 397 25.84 34.47 15.13
C VAL A 397 26.92 34.08 16.12
N PRO A 398 26.81 34.39 17.43
CA PRO A 398 27.69 33.85 18.45
C PRO A 398 27.76 32.32 18.40
N GLU A 399 28.95 31.76 18.58
CA GLU A 399 29.16 30.32 18.48
C GLU A 399 28.28 29.51 19.45
N ASP A 400 28.11 30.01 20.65
CA ASP A 400 27.29 29.40 21.70
C ASP A 400 25.76 29.51 21.46
N GLU A 401 25.32 30.39 20.57
CA GLU A 401 23.92 30.60 20.21
C GLU A 401 23.52 29.92 18.87
N ILE A 402 24.46 29.25 18.19
CA ILE A 402 24.24 28.76 16.81
C ILE A 402 23.05 27.77 16.70
N ILE A 403 22.90 26.90 17.67
CA ILE A 403 21.81 25.90 17.66
C ILE A 403 20.45 26.59 17.84
N ASP A 404 20.36 27.50 18.83
CA ASP A 404 19.11 28.23 19.10
C ASP A 404 18.73 29.13 17.93
N TYR A 405 19.71 29.76 17.28
CA TYR A 405 19.49 30.56 16.08
C TYR A 405 18.90 29.71 14.95
N ILE A 406 19.52 28.56 14.65
CA ILE A 406 19.04 27.67 13.59
C ILE A 406 17.62 27.16 13.89
N LEU A 407 17.32 26.76 15.14
CA LEU A 407 15.98 26.35 15.55
C LEU A 407 14.92 27.45 15.38
N GLY A 408 15.33 28.71 15.38
CA GLY A 408 14.44 29.85 15.16
C GLY A 408 14.19 30.23 13.68
N VAL A 409 14.96 29.66 12.73
CA VAL A 409 14.89 30.02 11.31
C VAL A 409 14.55 28.87 10.36
N ILE A 410 14.40 27.62 10.86
CA ILE A 410 14.02 26.43 10.07
C ILE A 410 12.54 26.13 10.05
#